data_584d6e7d7594dbe43f6a3a8572a72b6b
#
_entry.id   584d6e7d7594dbe43f6a3a8572a72b6b
#
_cell.length_a   1.000
_cell.length_b   1.000
_cell.length_c   1.000
_cell.angle_alpha   90.00
_cell.angle_beta   90.00
_cell.angle_gamma   90.00
#
_symmetry.space_group_name_H-M   'P 1'
#
loop_
_entity.id
_entity.type
_entity.pdbx_description
1 polymer ?
#
loop_
_entity_poly.entity_id
_entity_poly.type
_entity_poly.pdbx_seq_one_letter_code
_entity_poly.pdbx_strand_id
1 'polypeptide(L)'
;MQVSRQALIQICDKFLQDEIAKKEVQDFAWKIITGDEYQSVDEIIDDTLFEWDNEEINFPINKVNMQLWKERLLSGNDKLIEHNVWNVHIEKQKSICEKYSSRWTPINKKLRVGVSDNLSTDPIHGLRHPNDKETTKGTIGWFIWTGEYSEAQDFFKPMCAEHLLQIRPDIIKYLGLAAGFRFLADNSGYEDVWFDEKLMQID
;
A
#
# COMPACT_ATOMS: atom_id res chain seq x y z
N MET A 1 26.33 8.94 1.38
CA MET A 1 26.40 9.18 2.85
C MET A 1 25.74 8.00 3.55
N GLN A 2 26.46 7.31 4.42
CA GLN A 2 25.89 6.17 5.17
C GLN A 2 25.07 6.71 6.34
N VAL A 3 23.77 6.45 6.34
CA VAL A 3 22.87 6.85 7.41
C VAL A 3 22.87 5.74 8.47
N SER A 4 22.92 6.12 9.74
CA SER A 4 22.91 5.18 10.87
C SER A 4 21.58 5.24 11.63
N ARG A 5 21.21 4.15 12.34
CA ARG A 5 20.06 4.16 13.26
C ARG A 5 20.14 5.30 14.27
N GLN A 6 21.35 5.62 14.75
CA GLN A 6 21.55 6.71 15.70
C GLN A 6 21.17 8.09 15.13
N ALA A 7 21.43 8.32 13.82
CA ALA A 7 21.01 9.56 13.15
C ALA A 7 19.49 9.69 13.09
N LEU A 8 18.77 8.59 12.78
CA LEU A 8 17.31 8.57 12.77
C LEU A 8 16.73 8.74 14.18
N ILE A 9 17.33 8.12 15.19
CA ILE A 9 16.93 8.29 16.60
C ILE A 9 17.04 9.77 17.02
N GLN A 10 18.08 10.49 16.59
CA GLN A 10 18.21 11.93 16.87
C GLN A 10 17.08 12.76 16.21
N ILE A 11 16.64 12.38 14.99
CA ILE A 11 15.47 13.00 14.35
C ILE A 11 14.21 12.72 15.18
N CYS A 12 14.01 11.46 15.63
CA CYS A 12 12.89 11.14 16.52
C CYS A 12 12.90 12.00 17.79
N ASP A 13 14.06 12.14 18.44
CA ASP A 13 14.19 12.94 19.66
C ASP A 13 13.83 14.41 19.45
N LYS A 14 14.34 15.00 18.40
CA LYS A 14 14.02 16.40 18.03
C LYS A 14 12.53 16.61 17.77
N PHE A 15 11.89 15.68 17.04
CA PHE A 15 10.46 15.77 16.78
C PHE A 15 9.62 15.59 18.06
N LEU A 16 10.00 14.64 18.93
CA LEU A 16 9.31 14.40 20.21
C LEU A 16 9.41 15.60 21.17
N GLN A 17 10.51 16.36 21.08
CA GLN A 17 10.79 17.59 21.84
C GLN A 17 10.22 18.87 21.19
N ASP A 18 9.50 18.73 20.07
CA ASP A 18 8.95 19.86 19.27
C ASP A 18 10.04 20.80 18.72
N GLU A 19 11.28 20.31 18.57
CA GLU A 19 12.38 21.09 17.97
C GLU A 19 12.31 21.15 16.45
N ILE A 20 11.68 20.14 15.81
CA ILE A 20 11.46 20.08 14.36
C ILE A 20 10.01 19.72 14.06
N ALA A 21 9.52 20.24 12.93
CA ALA A 21 8.19 19.97 12.43
C ALA A 21 8.15 18.68 11.57
N LYS A 22 6.94 18.16 11.34
CA LYS A 22 6.69 17.01 10.47
C LYS A 22 7.34 17.12 9.10
N LYS A 23 7.24 18.31 8.48
CA LYS A 23 7.82 18.53 7.17
C LYS A 23 9.34 18.35 7.15
N GLU A 24 10.02 18.72 8.22
CA GLU A 24 11.48 18.55 8.32
C GLU A 24 11.89 17.09 8.41
N VAL A 25 11.06 16.24 9.05
CA VAL A 25 11.25 14.79 9.06
C VAL A 25 11.09 14.22 7.64
N GLN A 26 10.06 14.64 6.91
CA GLN A 26 9.82 14.22 5.52
C GLN A 26 10.94 14.69 4.60
N ASP A 27 11.34 15.96 4.67
CA ASP A 27 12.42 16.51 3.85
C ASP A 27 13.77 15.82 4.13
N PHE A 28 14.01 15.43 5.39
CA PHE A 28 15.18 14.65 5.77
C PHE A 28 15.17 13.26 5.11
N ALA A 29 14.05 12.55 5.20
CA ALA A 29 13.90 11.22 4.59
C ALA A 29 14.06 11.30 3.07
N TRP A 30 13.33 12.21 2.42
CA TRP A 30 13.39 12.44 0.98
C TRP A 30 14.82 12.73 0.49
N LYS A 31 15.54 13.63 1.16
CA LYS A 31 16.91 13.98 0.80
C LYS A 31 17.87 12.79 0.81
N ILE A 32 17.65 11.84 1.73
CA ILE A 32 18.48 10.64 1.84
C ILE A 32 18.11 9.65 0.74
N ILE A 33 16.82 9.32 0.58
CA ILE A 33 16.32 8.33 -0.39
C ILE A 33 16.69 8.73 -1.82
N THR A 34 16.63 10.03 -2.13
CA THR A 34 16.92 10.54 -3.48
C THR A 34 18.39 10.88 -3.72
N GLY A 35 19.23 10.73 -2.71
CA GLY A 35 20.66 11.01 -2.83
C GLY A 35 21.41 9.93 -3.59
N ASP A 36 22.25 10.32 -4.57
CA ASP A 36 23.00 9.40 -5.44
C ASP A 36 23.92 8.43 -4.68
N GLU A 37 24.31 8.76 -3.46
CA GLU A 37 25.22 7.97 -2.62
C GLU A 37 24.49 7.08 -1.59
N TYR A 38 23.13 7.06 -1.60
CA TYR A 38 22.40 6.24 -0.65
C TYR A 38 22.53 4.77 -1.02
N GLN A 39 23.03 3.99 -0.09
CA GLN A 39 23.09 2.53 -0.19
C GLN A 39 22.37 1.92 1.00
N SER A 40 21.40 1.07 0.73
CA SER A 40 20.72 0.25 1.74
C SER A 40 21.73 -0.66 2.44
N VAL A 41 21.79 -0.55 3.76
CA VAL A 41 22.67 -1.37 4.62
C VAL A 41 21.92 -1.99 5.81
N ASP A 42 20.71 -1.50 6.09
CA ASP A 42 19.88 -1.90 7.23
C ASP A 42 18.41 -1.71 6.88
N GLU A 43 17.67 -2.82 6.79
CA GLU A 43 16.25 -2.85 6.42
C GLU A 43 15.38 -1.94 7.31
N ILE A 44 15.70 -1.84 8.61
CA ILE A 44 14.98 -0.95 9.54
C ILE A 44 15.21 0.53 9.24
N ILE A 45 16.41 0.90 8.80
CA ILE A 45 16.72 2.26 8.33
C ILE A 45 15.90 2.56 7.07
N ASP A 46 15.93 1.63 6.10
CA ASP A 46 15.24 1.78 4.84
C ASP A 46 13.73 1.93 5.05
N ASP A 47 13.13 1.00 5.80
CA ASP A 47 11.71 1.05 6.12
C ASP A 47 11.32 2.35 6.84
N THR A 48 12.14 2.81 7.79
CA THR A 48 11.88 4.05 8.53
C THR A 48 11.92 5.28 7.60
N LEU A 49 12.91 5.36 6.72
CA LEU A 49 13.03 6.46 5.76
C LEU A 49 11.85 6.47 4.77
N PHE A 50 11.49 5.32 4.20
CA PHE A 50 10.34 5.22 3.27
C PHE A 50 9.01 5.54 3.95
N GLU A 51 8.84 5.18 5.22
CA GLU A 51 7.64 5.50 5.99
C GLU A 51 7.55 6.99 6.34
N TRP A 52 8.68 7.65 6.59
CA TRP A 52 8.72 9.09 6.85
C TRP A 52 8.54 9.93 5.58
N ASP A 53 9.01 9.43 4.43
CA ASP A 53 8.89 10.14 3.16
C ASP A 53 7.44 10.40 2.78
N ASN A 54 6.56 9.41 2.97
CA ASN A 54 5.17 9.53 2.58
C ASN A 54 4.20 8.98 3.64
N GLU A 55 3.76 9.85 4.55
CA GLU A 55 2.79 9.49 5.59
C GLU A 55 1.39 9.15 5.06
N GLU A 56 1.02 9.61 3.86
CA GLU A 56 -0.32 9.39 3.31
C GLU A 56 -0.56 7.93 2.93
N ILE A 57 0.50 7.22 2.56
CA ILE A 57 0.44 5.80 2.19
C ILE A 57 1.03 4.88 3.26
N ASN A 58 1.66 5.42 4.28
CA ASN A 58 2.31 4.65 5.35
C ASN A 58 1.71 4.99 6.73
N PHE A 59 2.52 5.56 7.59
CA PHE A 59 2.14 5.90 8.95
C PHE A 59 2.08 7.42 9.11
N PRO A 60 1.05 8.00 9.76
CA PRO A 60 1.03 9.42 10.04
C PRO A 60 2.19 9.80 10.97
N ILE A 61 2.91 10.86 10.61
CA ILE A 61 3.99 11.41 11.45
C ILE A 61 3.36 12.19 12.61
N ASN A 62 3.31 11.52 13.76
CA ASN A 62 2.81 12.06 15.01
C ASN A 62 3.66 11.54 16.18
N LYS A 63 3.47 12.09 17.39
CA LYS A 63 4.29 11.71 18.56
C LYS A 63 4.18 10.23 18.94
N VAL A 64 3.02 9.61 18.73
CA VAL A 64 2.82 8.19 19.03
C VAL A 64 3.66 7.32 18.09
N ASN A 65 3.51 7.52 16.79
CA ASN A 65 4.29 6.77 15.79
C ASN A 65 5.79 7.10 15.87
N MET A 66 6.15 8.35 16.15
CA MET A 66 7.55 8.73 16.31
C MET A 66 8.22 8.00 17.49
N GLN A 67 7.50 7.80 18.59
CA GLN A 67 7.98 6.99 19.70
C GLN A 67 8.17 5.53 19.29
N LEU A 68 7.23 4.96 18.52
CA LEU A 68 7.32 3.58 18.05
C LEU A 68 8.48 3.40 17.03
N TRP A 69 8.70 4.36 16.13
CA TRP A 69 9.89 4.35 15.25
C TRP A 69 11.18 4.38 16.06
N LYS A 70 11.27 5.24 17.08
CA LYS A 70 12.43 5.27 17.95
C LYS A 70 12.66 3.92 18.65
N GLU A 71 11.61 3.27 19.15
CA GLU A 71 11.70 1.96 19.78
C GLU A 71 12.13 0.88 18.78
N ARG A 72 11.61 0.90 17.55
CA ARG A 72 12.03 0.01 16.47
C ARG A 72 13.52 0.19 16.13
N LEU A 73 13.99 1.42 15.98
CA LEU A 73 15.39 1.74 15.71
C LEU A 73 16.32 1.27 16.82
N LEU A 74 15.88 1.33 18.08
CA LEU A 74 16.65 0.88 19.26
C LEU A 74 16.65 -0.65 19.39
N SER A 75 15.51 -1.30 19.21
CA SER A 75 15.33 -2.72 19.53
C SER A 75 15.42 -3.66 18.32
N GLY A 76 15.23 -3.16 17.12
CA GLY A 76 15.07 -3.99 15.91
C GLY A 76 13.69 -4.63 15.76
N ASN A 77 12.75 -4.38 16.67
CA ASN A 77 11.39 -4.96 16.64
C ASN A 77 10.38 -3.95 16.09
N ASP A 78 9.60 -4.37 15.11
CA ASP A 78 8.53 -3.56 14.54
C ASP A 78 7.29 -3.59 15.44
N LYS A 79 6.80 -2.39 15.81
CA LYS A 79 5.61 -2.19 16.63
C LYS A 79 4.61 -1.22 16.00
N LEU A 80 4.83 -0.84 14.76
CA LEU A 80 4.05 0.19 14.06
C LEU A 80 2.73 -0.31 13.48
N ILE A 81 2.47 -1.61 13.46
CA ILE A 81 1.33 -2.25 12.80
C ILE A 81 -0.01 -1.64 13.25
N GLU A 82 -0.17 -1.36 14.53
CA GLU A 82 -1.44 -0.85 15.10
C GLU A 82 -1.78 0.58 14.66
N HIS A 83 -0.79 1.35 14.23
CA HIS A 83 -0.94 2.77 13.85
C HIS A 83 -0.79 3.02 12.35
N ASN A 84 -0.70 1.97 11.53
CA ASN A 84 -0.58 2.09 10.08
C ASN A 84 -1.93 2.49 9.46
N VAL A 85 -1.93 3.49 8.59
CA VAL A 85 -3.14 3.95 7.87
C VAL A 85 -3.78 2.84 7.04
N TRP A 86 -3.00 1.87 6.58
CA TRP A 86 -3.50 0.70 5.86
C TRP A 86 -4.39 -0.22 6.71
N ASN A 87 -4.19 -0.26 8.02
CA ASN A 87 -4.94 -1.15 8.91
C ASN A 87 -6.45 -0.84 8.94
N VAL A 88 -6.84 0.41 8.75
CA VAL A 88 -8.25 0.79 8.60
C VAL A 88 -8.89 0.08 7.40
N HIS A 89 -8.12 -0.09 6.33
CA HIS A 89 -8.58 -0.79 5.13
C HIS A 89 -8.61 -2.30 5.30
N ILE A 90 -7.73 -2.89 6.13
CA ILE A 90 -7.75 -4.32 6.45
C ILE A 90 -9.10 -4.72 7.07
N GLU A 91 -9.61 -3.95 8.02
CA GLU A 91 -10.91 -4.22 8.64
C GLU A 91 -12.06 -4.09 7.62
N LYS A 92 -12.00 -3.08 6.73
CA LYS A 92 -12.95 -2.96 5.62
C LYS A 92 -12.87 -4.13 4.64
N GLN A 93 -11.66 -4.65 4.34
CA GLN A 93 -11.47 -5.84 3.50
C GLN A 93 -12.14 -7.06 4.12
N LYS A 94 -11.93 -7.29 5.42
CA LYS A 94 -12.57 -8.41 6.12
C LYS A 94 -14.10 -8.32 6.07
N SER A 95 -14.65 -7.12 6.30
CA SER A 95 -16.10 -6.87 6.23
C SER A 95 -16.66 -7.14 4.83
N ILE A 96 -15.99 -6.71 3.77
CA ILE A 96 -16.39 -7.01 2.38
C ILE A 96 -16.30 -8.52 2.10
N CYS A 97 -15.26 -9.18 2.54
CA CYS A 97 -15.11 -10.62 2.36
C CYS A 97 -16.24 -11.39 3.04
N GLU A 98 -16.62 -11.01 4.25
CA GLU A 98 -17.75 -11.60 4.97
C GLU A 98 -19.08 -11.37 4.22
N LYS A 99 -19.35 -10.12 3.81
CA LYS A 99 -20.56 -9.73 3.08
C LYS A 99 -20.79 -10.57 1.81
N TYR A 100 -19.70 -10.87 1.07
CA TYR A 100 -19.78 -11.58 -0.21
C TYR A 100 -19.29 -13.04 -0.13
N SER A 101 -19.20 -13.59 1.06
CA SER A 101 -18.79 -15.00 1.30
C SER A 101 -17.45 -15.35 0.66
N SER A 102 -16.54 -14.42 0.59
CA SER A 102 -15.17 -14.62 0.11
C SER A 102 -14.23 -14.93 1.28
N ARG A 103 -13.29 -15.81 1.06
CA ARG A 103 -12.17 -15.94 2.00
C ARG A 103 -11.33 -14.67 1.96
N TRP A 104 -11.06 -14.07 3.13
CA TRP A 104 -10.12 -12.97 3.21
C TRP A 104 -8.71 -13.46 2.85
N THR A 105 -8.12 -12.83 1.84
CA THR A 105 -6.79 -13.14 1.32
C THR A 105 -5.96 -11.86 1.36
N PRO A 106 -5.15 -11.68 2.41
CA PRO A 106 -4.36 -10.46 2.59
C PRO A 106 -3.39 -10.26 1.42
N ILE A 107 -3.16 -9.01 1.08
CA ILE A 107 -2.19 -8.62 0.04
C ILE A 107 -0.98 -7.94 0.67
N ASN A 108 0.16 -8.05 0.00
CA ASN A 108 1.31 -7.21 0.31
C ASN A 108 1.16 -5.89 -0.48
N LYS A 109 0.97 -4.77 0.22
CA LYS A 109 0.76 -3.44 -0.37
C LYS A 109 1.91 -2.93 -1.24
N LYS A 110 3.13 -3.44 -1.02
CA LYS A 110 4.32 -3.11 -1.81
C LYS A 110 4.38 -3.84 -3.16
N LEU A 111 3.52 -4.87 -3.36
CA LEU A 111 3.42 -5.57 -4.64
C LEU A 111 2.52 -4.82 -5.62
N ARG A 112 2.64 -5.21 -6.89
CA ARG A 112 1.98 -4.51 -8.00
C ARG A 112 0.54 -4.95 -8.20
N VAL A 113 -0.27 -3.99 -8.62
CA VAL A 113 -1.61 -4.13 -9.20
C VAL A 113 -1.56 -3.58 -10.63
N GLY A 114 -2.26 -4.20 -11.57
CA GLY A 114 -2.45 -3.65 -12.91
C GLY A 114 -3.56 -2.59 -12.87
N VAL A 115 -3.30 -1.39 -13.37
CA VAL A 115 -4.29 -0.30 -13.40
C VAL A 115 -4.38 0.32 -14.78
N SER A 116 -5.59 0.73 -15.21
CA SER A 116 -5.75 1.58 -16.40
C SER A 116 -5.22 3.00 -16.13
N ASP A 117 -4.96 3.77 -17.16
CA ASP A 117 -4.36 5.11 -17.09
C ASP A 117 -5.15 6.09 -16.22
N ASN A 118 -6.47 5.95 -16.17
CA ASN A 118 -7.33 6.83 -15.41
C ASN A 118 -8.22 6.02 -14.46
N LEU A 119 -8.10 6.22 -13.17
CA LEU A 119 -8.96 5.62 -12.14
C LEU A 119 -9.92 6.63 -11.51
N SER A 120 -9.97 7.88 -11.99
CA SER A 120 -10.77 8.95 -11.38
C SER A 120 -12.24 8.94 -11.79
N THR A 121 -12.62 8.17 -12.82
CA THR A 121 -14.00 8.07 -13.32
C THR A 121 -14.73 6.87 -12.74
N ASP A 122 -16.06 6.88 -12.80
CA ASP A 122 -16.94 5.79 -12.41
C ASP A 122 -17.72 5.24 -13.62
N PRO A 123 -18.17 4.00 -13.59
CA PRO A 123 -17.90 2.99 -12.56
C PRO A 123 -16.46 2.46 -12.64
N ILE A 124 -15.96 1.95 -11.50
CA ILE A 124 -14.67 1.29 -11.40
C ILE A 124 -14.87 -0.23 -11.34
N HIS A 125 -14.07 -0.92 -12.11
CA HIS A 125 -14.06 -2.38 -12.22
C HIS A 125 -12.80 -2.95 -11.62
N GLY A 126 -12.90 -4.15 -11.06
CA GLY A 126 -11.73 -4.91 -10.65
C GLY A 126 -11.95 -6.41 -10.81
N LEU A 127 -10.87 -7.12 -11.09
CA LEU A 127 -10.85 -8.57 -11.11
C LEU A 127 -9.54 -9.09 -10.52
N ARG A 128 -9.61 -10.27 -9.91
CA ARG A 128 -8.43 -10.91 -9.31
C ARG A 128 -8.17 -12.29 -9.92
N HIS A 129 -7.06 -12.42 -10.61
CA HIS A 129 -6.54 -13.72 -11.05
C HIS A 129 -5.81 -14.44 -9.92
N PRO A 130 -5.73 -15.79 -9.97
CA PRO A 130 -4.82 -16.55 -9.13
C PRO A 130 -3.37 -16.08 -9.34
N ASN A 131 -2.60 -16.02 -8.25
CA ASN A 131 -1.17 -15.78 -8.33
C ASN A 131 -0.47 -17.13 -8.49
N ASP A 132 0.04 -17.42 -9.67
CA ASP A 132 1.02 -18.46 -9.86
C ASP A 132 2.38 -17.96 -9.36
N LYS A 133 3.01 -18.72 -8.49
CA LYS A 133 4.29 -18.35 -7.85
C LYS A 133 5.45 -18.17 -8.83
N GLU A 134 5.36 -18.71 -10.04
CA GLU A 134 6.43 -18.65 -11.04
C GLU A 134 6.25 -17.53 -12.04
N THR A 135 5.02 -17.29 -12.50
CA THR A 135 4.74 -16.33 -13.58
C THR A 135 4.32 -14.95 -13.06
N THR A 136 3.84 -14.84 -11.81
CA THR A 136 3.27 -13.61 -11.24
C THR A 136 4.09 -13.02 -10.09
N LYS A 137 5.42 -13.24 -10.09
CA LYS A 137 6.30 -12.62 -9.09
C LYS A 137 6.13 -11.11 -9.08
N GLY A 138 5.84 -10.55 -7.89
CA GLY A 138 5.74 -9.10 -7.68
C GLY A 138 4.36 -8.49 -7.95
N THR A 139 3.31 -9.28 -8.18
CA THR A 139 1.93 -8.81 -8.33
C THR A 139 1.01 -9.44 -7.27
N ILE A 140 -0.10 -8.74 -6.99
CA ILE A 140 -1.18 -9.23 -6.11
C ILE A 140 -2.33 -9.88 -6.89
N GLY A 141 -2.21 -10.00 -8.22
CA GLY A 141 -3.20 -10.60 -9.12
C GLY A 141 -4.40 -9.71 -9.47
N TRP A 142 -4.48 -8.50 -8.93
CA TRP A 142 -5.55 -7.55 -9.22
C TRP A 142 -5.30 -6.75 -10.49
N PHE A 143 -6.39 -6.56 -11.28
CA PHE A 143 -6.49 -5.65 -12.42
C PHE A 143 -7.69 -4.74 -12.21
N ILE A 144 -7.48 -3.41 -12.30
CA ILE A 144 -8.45 -2.38 -11.93
C ILE A 144 -8.53 -1.35 -13.04
N TRP A 145 -9.73 -1.02 -13.49
CA TRP A 145 -9.92 -0.05 -14.57
C TRP A 145 -11.25 0.71 -14.45
N THR A 146 -11.37 1.77 -15.20
CA THR A 146 -12.59 2.52 -15.44
C THR A 146 -12.85 2.62 -16.94
N GLY A 147 -14.11 2.85 -17.30
CA GLY A 147 -14.51 2.94 -18.71
C GLY A 147 -14.54 1.58 -19.42
N GLU A 148 -14.39 1.61 -20.74
CA GLU A 148 -14.42 0.40 -21.57
C GLU A 148 -13.13 -0.40 -21.41
N TYR A 149 -13.27 -1.72 -21.31
CA TYR A 149 -12.14 -2.64 -21.27
C TYR A 149 -11.46 -2.71 -22.65
N SER A 150 -10.13 -2.79 -22.64
CA SER A 150 -9.35 -2.99 -23.85
C SER A 150 -8.38 -4.18 -23.69
N GLU A 151 -8.22 -4.96 -24.74
CA GLU A 151 -7.23 -6.05 -24.83
C GLU A 151 -5.84 -5.57 -25.26
N ALA A 152 -5.63 -4.25 -25.39
CA ALA A 152 -4.33 -3.69 -25.73
C ALA A 152 -3.29 -4.06 -24.65
N GLN A 153 -2.09 -4.44 -25.09
CA GLN A 153 -1.01 -4.90 -24.19
C GLN A 153 -0.58 -3.85 -23.16
N ASP A 154 -0.78 -2.58 -23.45
CA ASP A 154 -0.44 -1.43 -22.62
C ASP A 154 -1.64 -0.87 -21.82
N PHE A 155 -2.80 -1.53 -21.89
CA PHE A 155 -4.01 -1.08 -21.19
C PHE A 155 -3.82 -1.06 -19.67
N PHE A 156 -3.14 -2.06 -19.12
CA PHE A 156 -2.81 -2.10 -17.70
C PHE A 156 -1.36 -1.74 -17.45
N LYS A 157 -1.15 -0.77 -16.58
CA LYS A 157 0.17 -0.37 -16.10
C LYS A 157 0.40 -0.87 -14.67
N PRO A 158 1.59 -1.37 -14.34
CA PRO A 158 1.89 -1.84 -12.99
C PRO A 158 2.07 -0.66 -12.03
N MET A 159 1.38 -0.70 -10.89
CA MET A 159 1.49 0.26 -9.81
C MET A 159 1.57 -0.46 -8.46
N CYS A 160 2.34 0.01 -7.48
CA CYS A 160 2.29 -0.55 -6.13
C CYS A 160 0.90 -0.34 -5.52
N ALA A 161 0.34 -1.38 -4.89
CA ALA A 161 -1.03 -1.33 -4.36
C ALA A 161 -1.24 -0.23 -3.31
N GLU A 162 -0.19 0.13 -2.56
CA GLU A 162 -0.25 1.21 -1.57
C GLU A 162 -0.55 2.58 -2.16
N HIS A 163 -0.19 2.85 -3.43
CA HIS A 163 -0.50 4.11 -4.09
C HIS A 163 -2.01 4.31 -4.32
N LEU A 164 -2.82 3.24 -4.25
CA LEU A 164 -4.27 3.36 -4.26
C LEU A 164 -4.82 4.16 -3.07
N LEU A 165 -4.09 4.26 -1.96
CA LEU A 165 -4.46 5.13 -0.84
C LEU A 165 -4.62 6.60 -1.25
N GLN A 166 -3.81 7.06 -2.21
CA GLN A 166 -3.87 8.44 -2.71
C GLN A 166 -4.88 8.61 -3.84
N ILE A 167 -4.99 7.60 -4.71
CA ILE A 167 -5.74 7.71 -5.98
C ILE A 167 -7.20 7.30 -5.80
N ARG A 168 -7.45 6.14 -5.17
CA ARG A 168 -8.77 5.52 -5.00
C ARG A 168 -8.82 4.71 -3.69
N PRO A 169 -8.78 5.36 -2.52
CA PRO A 169 -8.81 4.67 -1.23
C PRO A 169 -10.10 3.88 -1.00
N ASP A 170 -11.19 4.24 -1.66
CA ASP A 170 -12.50 3.59 -1.59
C ASP A 170 -12.49 2.14 -2.07
N ILE A 171 -11.62 1.79 -3.02
CA ILE A 171 -11.57 0.43 -3.59
C ILE A 171 -10.65 -0.53 -2.83
N ILE A 172 -9.81 -0.04 -1.93
CA ILE A 172 -8.87 -0.89 -1.18
C ILE A 172 -9.61 -1.96 -0.37
N LYS A 173 -10.85 -1.70 0.02
CA LYS A 173 -11.73 -2.68 0.70
C LYS A 173 -11.95 -3.96 -0.10
N TYR A 174 -11.85 -3.94 -1.44
CA TYR A 174 -12.04 -5.11 -2.28
C TYR A 174 -10.77 -5.95 -2.44
N LEU A 175 -9.60 -5.38 -2.20
CA LEU A 175 -8.32 -6.04 -2.46
C LEU A 175 -8.08 -7.28 -1.59
N GLY A 176 -8.84 -7.44 -0.51
CA GLY A 176 -8.82 -8.64 0.35
C GLY A 176 -9.62 -9.83 -0.18
N LEU A 177 -10.44 -9.66 -1.22
CA LEU A 177 -11.23 -10.75 -1.82
C LEU A 177 -10.29 -11.82 -2.42
N ALA A 178 -10.71 -13.07 -2.40
CA ALA A 178 -9.95 -14.19 -2.96
C ALA A 178 -9.80 -14.08 -4.49
N ALA A 179 -8.86 -14.82 -5.07
CA ALA A 179 -8.79 -14.99 -6.52
C ALA A 179 -10.10 -15.53 -7.09
N GLY A 180 -10.44 -15.12 -8.30
CA GLY A 180 -11.71 -15.42 -8.96
C GLY A 180 -12.80 -14.39 -8.70
N PHE A 181 -12.62 -13.47 -7.75
CA PHE A 181 -13.60 -12.42 -7.50
C PHE A 181 -13.43 -11.21 -8.43
N ARG A 182 -14.59 -10.61 -8.73
CA ARG A 182 -14.73 -9.32 -9.42
C ARG A 182 -15.49 -8.33 -8.55
N PHE A 183 -15.29 -7.05 -8.82
CA PHE A 183 -16.18 -6.01 -8.31
C PHE A 183 -16.49 -4.96 -9.37
N LEU A 184 -17.64 -4.33 -9.21
CA LEU A 184 -18.07 -3.12 -9.91
C LEU A 184 -18.62 -2.16 -8.87
N ALA A 185 -18.11 -0.95 -8.83
CA ALA A 185 -18.52 0.03 -7.83
C ALA A 185 -18.47 1.46 -8.38
N ASP A 186 -19.20 2.36 -7.74
CA ASP A 186 -19.17 3.78 -8.03
C ASP A 186 -19.22 4.64 -6.75
N ASN A 187 -19.04 5.94 -6.91
CA ASN A 187 -19.12 6.92 -5.82
C ASN A 187 -20.55 7.25 -5.38
N SER A 188 -21.59 6.76 -6.09
CA SER A 188 -22.99 6.93 -5.71
C SER A 188 -23.46 5.90 -4.68
N GLY A 189 -22.62 4.91 -4.37
CA GLY A 189 -22.91 3.83 -3.45
C GLY A 189 -23.32 2.52 -4.11
N TYR A 190 -23.25 2.44 -5.45
CA TYR A 190 -23.42 1.18 -6.14
C TYR A 190 -22.22 0.27 -5.86
N GLU A 191 -22.51 -0.99 -5.53
CA GLU A 191 -21.51 -2.03 -5.24
C GLU A 191 -22.04 -3.39 -5.65
N ASP A 192 -21.36 -4.05 -6.56
CA ASP A 192 -21.59 -5.43 -6.95
C ASP A 192 -20.29 -6.22 -6.88
N VAL A 193 -20.32 -7.38 -6.24
CA VAL A 193 -19.16 -8.27 -6.05
C VAL A 193 -19.59 -9.70 -6.29
N TRP A 194 -18.91 -10.41 -7.20
CA TRP A 194 -19.25 -11.77 -7.56
C TRP A 194 -18.01 -12.62 -7.82
N PHE A 195 -18.19 -13.94 -7.76
CA PHE A 195 -17.17 -14.91 -8.16
C PHE A 195 -17.37 -15.29 -9.63
N ASP A 196 -16.28 -15.25 -10.40
CA ASP A 196 -16.22 -15.61 -11.81
C ASP A 196 -15.24 -16.78 -12.01
N GLU A 197 -15.79 -18.00 -12.20
CA GLU A 197 -14.99 -19.22 -12.38
C GLU A 197 -14.01 -19.12 -13.56
N LYS A 198 -14.32 -18.32 -14.58
CA LYS A 198 -13.44 -18.15 -15.76
C LYS A 198 -12.08 -17.53 -15.38
N LEU A 199 -12.03 -16.73 -14.34
CA LEU A 199 -10.77 -16.15 -13.86
C LEU A 199 -9.83 -17.18 -13.23
N MET A 200 -10.35 -18.35 -12.86
CA MET A 200 -9.54 -19.43 -12.27
C MET A 200 -8.87 -20.33 -13.33
N GLN A 201 -9.30 -20.20 -14.59
CA GLN A 201 -8.71 -20.93 -15.72
C GLN A 201 -7.57 -20.05 -16.26
N ILE A 202 -6.36 -20.42 -15.89
CA ILE A 202 -5.14 -19.80 -16.46
C ILE A 202 -4.73 -20.72 -17.61
N ASP A 203 -4.82 -20.20 -18.86
CA ASP A 203 -4.26 -20.87 -20.04
C ASP A 203 -2.73 -20.81 -20.04
#